data_9132475a7ce415b9283e0d1b2d450000
#
_entry.id   9132475a7ce415b9283e0d1b2d450000
#
_cell.length_a   1.000
_cell.length_b   1.000
_cell.length_c   1.000
_cell.angle_alpha   90.00
_cell.angle_beta   90.00
_cell.angle_gamma   90.00
#
_symmetry.space_group_name_H-M   'P 1'
#
loop_
_entity.id
_entity.type
_entity.pdbx_description
1 polymer ?
#
loop_
_entity_poly.entity_id
_entity_poly.type
_entity_poly.pdbx_seq_one_letter_code
_entity_poly.pdbx_strand_id
1 'polypeptide(L)'
;MAAGRGLQFLFRAKPASTLHMRSITTIAGRLFALLAALAMAAQPVAAQSVLRDAETEALLRDMAAPLVEAAGLEPGNVDLVLINDRSINAFVAGGQAIYIHTGLIEAADSANEVQGVIAHELGHITGGHINRYSEGVGNASNITILSMLLGAAAVLAGAGEAGMGIMAAGQQAALGNFLAFSRVQESSADAAGAEYLSNAGISGRGSLEFFKKLQNLEFRYGISQSDDAAFSRTHPMSGDRISTLREVYVIDRAWDAPDDAALQARFERVKAKLYGYQAEPERTLQRFPETRRDIPALYARAYAYHKNALVDQALTEADALLAINPADPYFLELKGQVLLESGRPADALAPLRKATELTRSEPLISSMFGHALIATEDETHFAEAERVLRASVARDRYNPFAWYQLGVVYAAKGDMPRARLASAEQQVMTRRYDLAIRSAQFAETGLPEGSPDWIRAQDIGLQARAELERLKERR
;
A
#
# COMPACT_ATOMS: atom_id res chain seq x y z
N MET A 1 60.61 84.07 6.04
CA MET A 1 61.68 83.66 6.97
C MET A 1 61.48 82.23 7.41
N ALA A 2 62.49 81.36 7.21
CA ALA A 2 62.85 80.12 7.82
C ALA A 2 61.79 78.99 7.88
N ALA A 3 61.86 77.95 7.09
CA ALA A 3 62.74 76.78 7.09
C ALA A 3 62.55 75.83 8.27
N GLY A 4 62.09 74.65 8.04
CA GLY A 4 62.04 73.54 8.98
C GLY A 4 61.72 72.22 8.27
N ARG A 5 62.77 71.49 7.88
CA ARG A 5 62.72 70.14 7.28
C ARG A 5 62.40 69.13 8.40
N GLY A 6 61.47 68.17 8.11
CA GLY A 6 61.19 67.03 8.97
C GLY A 6 61.12 65.78 8.17
N LEU A 7 61.96 64.79 8.46
CA LEU A 7 62.17 63.48 7.82
C LEU A 7 60.90 62.61 7.76
N GLN A 8 60.61 62.09 6.60
CA GLN A 8 59.64 60.99 6.46
C GLN A 8 60.36 59.65 6.62
N PHE A 9 59.95 58.88 7.65
CA PHE A 9 60.25 57.43 7.76
C PHE A 9 59.20 56.64 7.05
N LEU A 10 59.61 55.95 5.98
CA LEU A 10 58.78 54.96 5.24
C LEU A 10 58.77 53.63 6.00
N PHE A 11 57.65 53.30 6.67
CA PHE A 11 57.39 51.93 7.07
C PHE A 11 56.69 51.19 5.91
N ARG A 12 57.43 50.26 5.28
CA ARG A 12 56.94 49.32 4.28
C ARG A 12 56.27 48.16 5.03
N ALA A 13 54.92 48.13 5.08
CA ALA A 13 54.16 46.98 5.56
C ALA A 13 54.13 45.91 4.43
N LYS A 14 54.56 44.69 4.72
CA LYS A 14 54.43 43.53 3.84
C LYS A 14 52.94 43.15 3.76
N PRO A 15 52.37 42.79 2.58
CA PRO A 15 51.02 42.29 2.48
C PRO A 15 50.93 40.89 3.10
N ALA A 16 50.05 40.71 4.08
CA ALA A 16 49.68 39.42 4.66
C ALA A 16 49.02 38.53 3.58
N SER A 17 49.36 37.26 3.61
CA SER A 17 49.04 36.24 2.67
C SER A 17 47.51 36.04 2.50
N THR A 18 46.95 36.41 1.35
CA THR A 18 45.55 36.17 0.91
C THR A 18 45.29 34.74 0.46
N LEU A 19 46.24 33.80 0.60
CA LEU A 19 46.10 32.41 0.14
C LEU A 19 45.31 31.49 1.11
N HIS A 20 45.23 31.79 2.38
CA HIS A 20 44.51 30.92 3.35
C HIS A 20 42.99 31.13 3.40
N MET A 21 42.49 32.28 3.01
CA MET A 21 41.07 32.62 3.11
C MET A 21 40.23 32.02 1.96
N ARG A 22 40.82 31.80 0.78
CA ARG A 22 40.13 31.17 -0.37
C ARG A 22 39.93 29.64 -0.21
N SER A 23 40.78 28.96 0.57
CA SER A 23 40.68 27.52 0.82
C SER A 23 39.53 27.17 1.80
N ILE A 24 39.32 28.01 2.81
CA ILE A 24 38.28 27.78 3.83
C ILE A 24 36.87 28.01 3.27
N THR A 25 36.68 29.01 2.41
CA THR A 25 35.37 29.29 1.79
C THR A 25 34.98 28.22 0.76
N THR A 26 35.93 27.60 0.07
CA THR A 26 35.65 26.48 -0.84
C THR A 26 35.32 25.17 -0.12
N ILE A 27 35.93 24.91 1.03
CA ILE A 27 35.62 23.71 1.86
C ILE A 27 34.25 23.88 2.53
N ALA A 28 33.95 25.05 3.08
CA ALA A 28 32.65 25.35 3.67
C ALA A 28 31.51 25.31 2.61
N GLY A 29 31.75 25.80 1.40
CA GLY A 29 30.81 25.71 0.29
C GLY A 29 30.55 24.26 -0.18
N ARG A 30 31.59 23.43 -0.20
CA ARG A 30 31.46 21.99 -0.53
C ARG A 30 30.74 21.19 0.57
N LEU A 31 31.00 21.49 1.83
CA LEU A 31 30.29 20.90 2.97
C LEU A 31 28.81 21.32 2.97
N PHE A 32 28.52 22.58 2.70
CA PHE A 32 27.14 23.06 2.58
C PHE A 32 26.41 22.43 1.38
N ALA A 33 27.05 22.29 0.23
CA ALA A 33 26.48 21.59 -0.94
C ALA A 33 26.25 20.10 -0.66
N LEU A 34 27.15 19.45 0.08
CA LEU A 34 26.99 18.05 0.49
C LEU A 34 25.84 17.87 1.49
N LEU A 35 25.73 18.76 2.47
CA LEU A 35 24.63 18.78 3.43
C LEU A 35 23.30 19.12 2.78
N ALA A 36 23.27 20.03 1.82
CA ALA A 36 22.07 20.33 1.04
C ALA A 36 21.66 19.15 0.13
N ALA A 37 22.61 18.45 -0.47
CA ALA A 37 22.37 17.25 -1.24
C ALA A 37 21.86 16.08 -0.35
N LEU A 38 22.43 15.91 0.86
CA LEU A 38 21.92 14.95 1.83
C LEU A 38 20.51 15.32 2.34
N ALA A 39 20.23 16.60 2.56
CA ALA A 39 18.91 17.07 3.00
C ALA A 39 17.86 16.91 1.89
N MET A 40 18.24 17.05 0.61
CA MET A 40 17.35 16.76 -0.53
C MET A 40 17.16 15.24 -0.75
N ALA A 41 18.13 14.41 -0.38
CA ALA A 41 18.01 12.95 -0.42
C ALA A 41 17.15 12.40 0.74
N ALA A 42 16.99 13.15 1.82
CA ALA A 42 16.14 12.83 2.96
C ALA A 42 14.69 13.31 2.77
N GLN A 43 14.14 13.17 1.57
CA GLN A 43 12.69 13.31 1.39
C GLN A 43 12.00 12.21 2.19
N PRO A 44 10.98 12.52 3.02
CA PRO A 44 10.22 11.46 3.66
C PRO A 44 9.60 10.61 2.54
N VAL A 45 10.04 9.37 2.41
CA VAL A 45 9.31 8.37 1.66
C VAL A 45 7.95 8.32 2.33
N ALA A 46 6.94 8.85 1.66
CA ALA A 46 5.57 8.69 2.13
C ALA A 46 5.36 7.17 2.27
N ALA A 47 5.27 6.70 3.50
CA ALA A 47 5.05 5.29 3.75
C ALA A 47 3.70 4.94 3.11
N GLN A 48 3.71 4.11 2.08
CA GLN A 48 2.50 3.57 1.48
C GLN A 48 1.69 2.93 2.61
N SER A 49 0.49 3.44 2.85
CA SER A 49 -0.38 2.94 3.91
C SER A 49 -1.34 1.91 3.34
N VAL A 50 -1.49 0.80 4.05
CA VAL A 50 -2.56 -0.16 3.76
C VAL A 50 -3.90 0.54 4.02
N LEU A 51 -4.77 0.54 3.02
CA LEU A 51 -6.14 1.01 3.16
C LEU A 51 -7.03 -0.19 3.47
N ARG A 52 -7.75 -0.12 4.58
CA ARG A 52 -8.69 -1.16 5.00
C ARG A 52 -10.11 -0.65 4.76
N ASP A 53 -10.86 -1.39 3.97
CA ASP A 53 -12.26 -1.07 3.63
C ASP A 53 -13.03 -2.36 3.35
N ALA A 54 -14.06 -2.62 4.16
CA ALA A 54 -14.81 -3.88 4.13
C ALA A 54 -15.42 -4.19 2.75
N GLU A 55 -15.98 -3.17 2.10
CA GLU A 55 -16.62 -3.32 0.79
C GLU A 55 -15.60 -3.58 -0.32
N THR A 56 -14.52 -2.81 -0.35
CA THR A 56 -13.45 -2.97 -1.35
C THR A 56 -12.76 -4.32 -1.18
N GLU A 57 -12.44 -4.72 0.05
CA GLU A 57 -11.84 -6.02 0.33
C GLU A 57 -12.75 -7.19 -0.09
N ALA A 58 -14.07 -7.07 0.15
CA ALA A 58 -15.04 -8.06 -0.30
C ALA A 58 -15.12 -8.11 -1.83
N LEU A 59 -15.15 -6.96 -2.51
CA LEU A 59 -15.16 -6.90 -3.98
C LEU A 59 -13.92 -7.56 -4.58
N LEU A 60 -12.72 -7.19 -4.09
CA LEU A 60 -11.46 -7.75 -4.59
C LEU A 60 -11.39 -9.26 -4.37
N ARG A 61 -11.86 -9.74 -3.21
CA ARG A 61 -11.94 -11.16 -2.92
C ARG A 61 -12.87 -11.91 -3.87
N ASP A 62 -14.03 -11.34 -4.15
CA ASP A 62 -14.99 -11.96 -5.09
C ASP A 62 -14.48 -11.94 -6.54
N MET A 63 -13.74 -10.90 -6.95
CA MET A 63 -13.05 -10.85 -8.24
C MET A 63 -11.97 -11.93 -8.36
N ALA A 64 -11.21 -12.16 -7.30
CA ALA A 64 -10.08 -13.07 -7.29
C ALA A 64 -10.48 -14.53 -7.09
N ALA A 65 -11.56 -14.81 -6.35
CA ALA A 65 -11.92 -16.18 -5.97
C ALA A 65 -11.94 -17.19 -7.15
N PRO A 66 -12.62 -16.92 -8.27
CA PRO A 66 -12.63 -17.85 -9.40
C PRO A 66 -11.26 -18.02 -10.05
N LEU A 67 -10.40 -17.00 -9.99
CA LEU A 67 -9.04 -17.03 -10.54
C LEU A 67 -8.09 -17.82 -9.65
N VAL A 68 -8.22 -17.67 -8.32
CA VAL A 68 -7.45 -18.42 -7.31
C VAL A 68 -7.74 -19.92 -7.44
N GLU A 69 -9.02 -20.28 -7.60
CA GLU A 69 -9.44 -21.65 -7.84
C GLU A 69 -8.88 -22.19 -9.17
N ALA A 70 -8.99 -21.39 -10.25
CA ALA A 70 -8.44 -21.74 -11.56
C ALA A 70 -6.90 -21.89 -11.56
N ALA A 71 -6.21 -21.19 -10.66
CA ALA A 71 -4.77 -21.32 -10.44
C ALA A 71 -4.38 -22.55 -9.58
N GLY A 72 -5.35 -23.34 -9.12
CA GLY A 72 -5.12 -24.51 -8.26
C GLY A 72 -4.70 -24.14 -6.84
N LEU A 73 -5.01 -22.92 -6.40
CA LEU A 73 -4.74 -22.44 -5.05
C LEU A 73 -6.01 -22.53 -4.19
N GLU A 74 -5.83 -22.75 -2.89
CA GLU A 74 -6.96 -22.75 -1.97
C GLU A 74 -7.47 -21.33 -1.72
N PRO A 75 -8.79 -21.11 -1.80
CA PRO A 75 -9.39 -19.84 -1.42
C PRO A 75 -9.00 -19.44 0.02
N GLY A 76 -8.50 -18.21 0.18
CA GLY A 76 -8.01 -17.71 1.48
C GLY A 76 -6.50 -17.86 1.68
N ASN A 77 -5.77 -18.52 0.80
CA ASN A 77 -4.31 -18.56 0.82
C ASN A 77 -3.67 -17.40 0.05
N VAL A 78 -4.47 -16.63 -0.71
CA VAL A 78 -4.03 -15.44 -1.42
C VAL A 78 -4.63 -14.21 -0.75
N ASP A 79 -3.80 -13.40 -0.15
CA ASP A 79 -4.20 -12.15 0.46
C ASP A 79 -4.29 -11.03 -0.59
N LEU A 80 -5.38 -10.27 -0.58
CA LEU A 80 -5.54 -9.07 -1.40
C LEU A 80 -5.43 -7.85 -0.50
N VAL A 81 -4.39 -7.05 -0.72
CA VAL A 81 -4.04 -5.91 0.12
C VAL A 81 -4.20 -4.62 -0.67
N LEU A 82 -5.11 -3.75 -0.25
CA LEU A 82 -5.31 -2.45 -0.86
C LEU A 82 -4.29 -1.44 -0.31
N ILE A 83 -3.57 -0.78 -1.21
CA ILE A 83 -2.61 0.27 -0.87
C ILE A 83 -3.20 1.63 -1.21
N ASN A 84 -3.19 2.55 -0.24
CA ASN A 84 -3.58 3.94 -0.44
C ASN A 84 -2.48 4.69 -1.22
N ASP A 85 -2.46 4.47 -2.52
CA ASP A 85 -1.51 5.09 -3.45
C ASP A 85 -2.21 5.34 -4.78
N ARG A 86 -2.08 6.54 -5.31
CA ARG A 86 -2.71 6.95 -6.57
C ARG A 86 -1.99 6.47 -7.81
N SER A 87 -0.79 5.93 -7.67
CA SER A 87 -0.08 5.33 -8.80
C SER A 87 -0.82 4.09 -9.30
N ILE A 88 -0.77 3.86 -10.60
CA ILE A 88 -1.33 2.66 -11.21
C ILE A 88 -0.31 1.53 -10.98
N ASN A 89 -0.60 0.64 -10.02
CA ASN A 89 0.27 -0.48 -9.71
C ASN A 89 -0.47 -1.65 -9.07
N ALA A 90 0.04 -2.85 -9.32
CA ALA A 90 -0.19 -4.05 -8.52
C ALA A 90 1.12 -4.83 -8.49
N PHE A 91 1.33 -5.63 -7.46
CA PHE A 91 2.52 -6.48 -7.34
C PHE A 91 2.31 -7.55 -6.28
N VAL A 92 3.08 -8.61 -6.38
CA VAL A 92 3.13 -9.67 -5.38
C VAL A 92 4.32 -9.47 -4.45
N ALA A 93 4.10 -9.64 -3.14
CA ALA A 93 5.17 -9.62 -2.14
C ALA A 93 4.81 -10.50 -0.94
N GLY A 94 5.81 -10.86 -0.13
CA GLY A 94 5.59 -11.53 1.16
C GLY A 94 4.98 -12.94 1.07
N GLY A 95 5.16 -13.64 -0.03
CA GLY A 95 4.61 -14.99 -0.24
C GLY A 95 3.45 -15.01 -1.22
N GLN A 96 2.20 -15.05 -0.77
CA GLN A 96 1.01 -15.13 -1.61
C GLN A 96 0.08 -13.91 -1.43
N ALA A 97 0.63 -12.73 -1.23
CA ALA A 97 -0.15 -11.50 -1.12
C ALA A 97 -0.03 -10.66 -2.40
N ILE A 98 -1.16 -10.27 -2.96
CA ILE A 98 -1.28 -9.35 -4.09
C ILE A 98 -1.62 -7.98 -3.52
N TYR A 99 -0.74 -7.01 -3.75
CA TYR A 99 -0.92 -5.63 -3.37
C TYR A 99 -1.49 -4.86 -4.55
N ILE A 100 -2.61 -4.17 -4.35
CA ILE A 100 -3.31 -3.41 -5.39
C ILE A 100 -3.38 -1.95 -4.95
N HIS A 101 -2.86 -1.05 -5.76
CA HIS A 101 -2.96 0.38 -5.50
C HIS A 101 -4.36 0.91 -5.83
N THR A 102 -4.85 1.85 -5.06
CA THR A 102 -6.13 2.52 -5.34
C THR A 102 -6.13 3.19 -6.71
N GLY A 103 -4.98 3.68 -7.18
CA GLY A 103 -4.84 4.25 -8.52
C GLY A 103 -5.10 3.25 -9.64
N LEU A 104 -4.82 1.96 -9.44
CA LEU A 104 -5.17 0.92 -10.41
C LEU A 104 -6.69 0.79 -10.54
N ILE A 105 -7.42 0.73 -9.42
CA ILE A 105 -8.88 0.66 -9.40
C ILE A 105 -9.49 1.92 -10.05
N GLU A 106 -8.91 3.09 -9.79
CA GLU A 106 -9.35 4.35 -10.40
C GLU A 106 -9.12 4.37 -11.92
N ALA A 107 -8.01 3.82 -12.41
CA ALA A 107 -7.65 3.79 -13.83
C ALA A 107 -8.42 2.72 -14.64
N ALA A 108 -8.81 1.61 -14.01
CA ALA A 108 -9.56 0.55 -14.65
C ALA A 108 -10.98 1.03 -15.03
N ASP A 109 -11.48 0.64 -16.22
CA ASP A 109 -12.81 0.99 -16.69
C ASP A 109 -13.84 -0.08 -16.37
N SER A 110 -13.38 -1.32 -16.12
CA SER A 110 -14.25 -2.44 -15.79
C SER A 110 -13.68 -3.35 -14.70
N ALA A 111 -14.57 -4.12 -14.07
CA ALA A 111 -14.19 -5.20 -13.15
C ALA A 111 -13.30 -6.23 -13.84
N ASN A 112 -13.58 -6.52 -15.11
CA ASN A 112 -12.82 -7.46 -15.92
C ASN A 112 -11.38 -7.00 -16.17
N GLU A 113 -11.11 -5.67 -16.29
CA GLU A 113 -9.75 -5.15 -16.33
C GLU A 113 -8.97 -5.48 -15.06
N VAL A 114 -9.58 -5.30 -13.88
CA VAL A 114 -8.95 -5.61 -12.58
C VAL A 114 -8.74 -7.13 -12.44
N GLN A 115 -9.70 -7.96 -12.88
CA GLN A 115 -9.54 -9.41 -12.90
C GLN A 115 -8.36 -9.85 -13.79
N GLY A 116 -8.15 -9.18 -14.93
CA GLY A 116 -6.99 -9.41 -15.79
C GLY A 116 -5.66 -9.18 -15.09
N VAL A 117 -5.56 -8.09 -14.30
CA VAL A 117 -4.37 -7.80 -13.49
C VAL A 117 -4.20 -8.84 -12.38
N ILE A 118 -5.26 -9.17 -11.65
CA ILE A 118 -5.21 -10.20 -10.60
C ILE A 118 -4.74 -11.55 -11.16
N ALA A 119 -5.21 -11.94 -12.34
CA ALA A 119 -4.79 -13.17 -13.01
C ALA A 119 -3.29 -13.15 -13.35
N HIS A 120 -2.77 -12.03 -13.83
CA HIS A 120 -1.34 -11.83 -14.07
C HIS A 120 -0.50 -11.95 -12.78
N GLU A 121 -0.93 -11.29 -11.70
CA GLU A 121 -0.26 -11.38 -10.40
C GLU A 121 -0.28 -12.79 -9.81
N LEU A 122 -1.38 -13.53 -9.99
CA LEU A 122 -1.45 -14.96 -9.65
C LEU A 122 -0.42 -15.77 -10.44
N GLY A 123 -0.18 -15.42 -11.70
CA GLY A 123 0.90 -16.02 -12.51
C GLY A 123 2.29 -15.81 -11.89
N HIS A 124 2.55 -14.65 -11.28
CA HIS A 124 3.78 -14.43 -10.52
C HIS A 124 3.87 -15.27 -9.25
N ILE A 125 2.76 -15.47 -8.54
CA ILE A 125 2.70 -16.35 -7.35
C ILE A 125 3.03 -17.78 -7.73
N THR A 126 2.29 -18.36 -8.68
CA THR A 126 2.41 -19.76 -9.07
C THR A 126 3.74 -20.07 -9.79
N GLY A 127 4.26 -19.10 -10.55
CA GLY A 127 5.59 -19.14 -11.15
C GLY A 127 6.75 -19.05 -10.14
N GLY A 128 6.48 -18.67 -8.88
CA GLY A 128 7.50 -18.47 -7.86
C GLY A 128 8.47 -17.32 -8.19
N HIS A 129 8.01 -16.32 -8.94
CA HIS A 129 8.84 -15.25 -9.51
C HIS A 129 9.49 -14.38 -8.45
N ILE A 130 8.85 -14.19 -7.28
CA ILE A 130 9.40 -13.41 -6.16
C ILE A 130 10.68 -14.06 -5.62
N ASN A 131 10.66 -15.38 -5.45
CA ASN A 131 11.82 -16.10 -4.94
C ASN A 131 12.96 -16.09 -5.94
N ARG A 132 12.64 -16.14 -7.24
CA ARG A 132 13.61 -16.12 -8.33
C ARG A 132 14.16 -14.72 -8.65
N TYR A 133 13.48 -13.66 -8.24
CA TYR A 133 13.95 -12.30 -8.45
C TYR A 133 15.35 -12.06 -7.87
N SER A 134 15.63 -12.63 -6.69
CA SER A 134 16.94 -12.56 -6.06
C SER A 134 18.03 -13.26 -6.89
N GLU A 135 17.70 -14.31 -7.63
CA GLU A 135 18.62 -15.02 -8.55
C GLU A 135 18.96 -14.12 -9.75
N GLY A 136 17.95 -13.47 -10.35
CA GLY A 136 18.15 -12.54 -11.48
C GLY A 136 19.04 -11.35 -11.09
N VAL A 137 18.78 -10.74 -9.92
CA VAL A 137 19.60 -9.66 -9.36
C VAL A 137 21.00 -10.16 -9.02
N GLY A 138 21.13 -11.35 -8.44
CA GLY A 138 22.42 -11.96 -8.10
C GLY A 138 23.28 -12.20 -9.35
N ASN A 139 22.72 -12.75 -10.42
CA ASN A 139 23.41 -12.98 -11.68
C ASN A 139 23.90 -11.67 -12.33
N ALA A 140 23.03 -10.65 -12.38
CA ALA A 140 23.40 -9.33 -12.90
C ALA A 140 24.50 -8.68 -12.05
N SER A 141 24.42 -8.79 -10.72
CA SER A 141 25.45 -8.28 -9.80
C SER A 141 26.77 -8.97 -9.99
N ASN A 142 26.80 -10.30 -10.18
CA ASN A 142 28.02 -11.05 -10.44
C ASN A 142 28.71 -10.61 -11.73
N ILE A 143 27.95 -10.39 -12.80
CA ILE A 143 28.48 -9.86 -14.09
C ILE A 143 29.07 -8.46 -13.86
N THR A 144 28.38 -7.60 -13.14
CA THR A 144 28.87 -6.26 -12.82
C THR A 144 30.17 -6.28 -12.02
N ILE A 145 30.22 -7.07 -10.94
CA ILE A 145 31.40 -7.18 -10.07
C ILE A 145 32.60 -7.73 -10.89
N LEU A 146 32.38 -8.80 -11.66
CA LEU A 146 33.44 -9.39 -12.48
C LEU A 146 33.98 -8.39 -13.51
N SER A 147 33.10 -7.63 -14.18
CA SER A 147 33.51 -6.62 -15.15
C SER A 147 34.26 -5.45 -14.51
N MET A 148 33.88 -5.04 -13.30
CA MET A 148 34.60 -4.03 -12.52
C MET A 148 36.01 -4.50 -12.14
N LEU A 149 36.17 -5.76 -11.68
CA LEU A 149 37.46 -6.33 -11.33
C LEU A 149 38.39 -6.44 -12.55
N LEU A 150 37.89 -6.96 -13.67
CA LEU A 150 38.66 -7.08 -14.91
C LEU A 150 39.00 -5.70 -15.50
N GLY A 151 38.06 -4.76 -15.48
CA GLY A 151 38.29 -3.40 -15.94
C GLY A 151 39.33 -2.66 -15.08
N ALA A 152 39.27 -2.79 -13.76
CA ALA A 152 40.24 -2.21 -12.86
C ALA A 152 41.65 -2.83 -13.07
N ALA A 153 41.75 -4.15 -13.26
CA ALA A 153 43.00 -4.82 -13.57
C ALA A 153 43.62 -4.32 -14.88
N ALA A 154 42.83 -4.09 -15.94
CA ALA A 154 43.28 -3.54 -17.21
C ALA A 154 43.80 -2.10 -17.04
N VAL A 155 43.09 -1.25 -16.26
CA VAL A 155 43.55 0.12 -15.96
C VAL A 155 44.89 0.11 -15.24
N LEU A 156 45.09 -0.77 -14.23
CA LEU A 156 46.33 -0.91 -13.48
C LEU A 156 47.47 -1.43 -14.36
N ALA A 157 47.17 -2.23 -15.40
CA ALA A 157 48.11 -2.70 -16.38
C ALA A 157 48.46 -1.63 -17.50
N GLY A 158 47.95 -0.42 -17.36
CA GLY A 158 48.23 0.68 -18.30
C GLY A 158 47.24 0.77 -19.49
N ALA A 159 46.23 -0.08 -19.57
CA ALA A 159 45.20 -0.12 -20.61
C ALA A 159 43.92 0.61 -20.17
N GLY A 160 44.02 1.87 -19.81
CA GLY A 160 42.93 2.65 -19.21
C GLY A 160 41.66 2.69 -20.04
N GLU A 161 41.72 2.94 -21.33
CA GLU A 161 40.54 2.96 -22.23
C GLU A 161 39.89 1.58 -22.34
N ALA A 162 40.70 0.51 -22.45
CA ALA A 162 40.17 -0.84 -22.50
C ALA A 162 39.50 -1.24 -21.20
N GLY A 163 40.07 -0.83 -20.04
CA GLY A 163 39.49 -1.07 -18.72
C GLY A 163 38.13 -0.40 -18.55
N MET A 164 37.98 0.84 -18.97
CA MET A 164 36.68 1.55 -18.97
C MET A 164 35.71 0.90 -19.93
N GLY A 165 36.13 0.44 -21.09
CA GLY A 165 35.32 -0.31 -22.04
C GLY A 165 34.78 -1.62 -21.46
N ILE A 166 35.63 -2.39 -20.73
CA ILE A 166 35.20 -3.63 -20.04
C ILE A 166 34.14 -3.35 -19.00
N MET A 167 34.31 -2.32 -18.17
CA MET A 167 33.33 -1.94 -17.15
C MET A 167 31.99 -1.54 -17.77
N ALA A 168 31.99 -0.70 -18.82
CA ALA A 168 30.79 -0.27 -19.53
C ALA A 168 30.08 -1.47 -20.20
N ALA A 169 30.82 -2.34 -20.89
CA ALA A 169 30.28 -3.54 -21.53
C ALA A 169 29.66 -4.50 -20.50
N GLY A 170 30.31 -4.64 -19.31
CA GLY A 170 29.78 -5.47 -18.22
C GLY A 170 28.49 -4.94 -17.62
N GLN A 171 28.36 -3.61 -17.47
CA GLN A 171 27.10 -3.01 -17.02
C GLN A 171 25.97 -3.24 -18.05
N GLN A 172 26.26 -3.10 -19.33
CA GLN A 172 25.28 -3.39 -20.38
C GLN A 172 24.89 -4.87 -20.42
N ALA A 173 25.85 -5.77 -20.25
CA ALA A 173 25.61 -7.21 -20.21
C ALA A 173 24.77 -7.59 -18.96
N ALA A 174 25.07 -7.02 -17.80
CA ALA A 174 24.30 -7.22 -16.57
C ALA A 174 22.85 -6.74 -16.73
N LEU A 175 22.64 -5.55 -17.25
CA LEU A 175 21.32 -4.99 -17.54
C LEU A 175 20.58 -5.87 -18.56
N GLY A 176 21.24 -6.26 -19.65
CA GLY A 176 20.65 -7.13 -20.67
C GLY A 176 20.24 -8.48 -20.13
N ASN A 177 21.05 -9.09 -19.26
CA ASN A 177 20.74 -10.36 -18.58
C ASN A 177 19.54 -10.21 -17.66
N PHE A 178 19.50 -9.16 -16.83
CA PHE A 178 18.37 -8.89 -15.94
C PHE A 178 17.05 -8.63 -16.71
N LEU A 179 17.11 -7.84 -17.78
CA LEU A 179 15.93 -7.58 -18.61
C LEU A 179 15.45 -8.84 -19.37
N ALA A 180 16.37 -9.71 -19.78
CA ALA A 180 16.00 -10.99 -20.40
C ALA A 180 15.32 -11.91 -19.37
N PHE A 181 15.87 -11.98 -18.17
CA PHE A 181 15.27 -12.72 -17.05
C PHE A 181 13.86 -12.17 -16.73
N SER A 182 13.71 -10.86 -16.58
CA SER A 182 12.42 -10.21 -16.32
C SER A 182 11.39 -10.53 -17.42
N ARG A 183 11.77 -10.42 -18.70
CA ARG A 183 10.86 -10.77 -19.82
C ARG A 183 10.34 -12.20 -19.78
N VAL A 184 11.18 -13.16 -19.38
CA VAL A 184 10.75 -14.56 -19.23
C VAL A 184 9.71 -14.70 -18.12
N GLN A 185 9.92 -14.03 -16.98
CA GLN A 185 8.97 -14.04 -15.87
C GLN A 185 7.62 -13.41 -16.29
N GLU A 186 7.68 -12.26 -16.96
CA GLU A 186 6.48 -11.57 -17.45
C GLU A 186 5.69 -12.43 -18.46
N SER A 187 6.37 -13.04 -19.44
CA SER A 187 5.71 -13.91 -20.41
C SER A 187 5.11 -15.16 -19.76
N SER A 188 5.75 -15.69 -18.73
CA SER A 188 5.22 -16.81 -17.95
C SER A 188 3.99 -16.42 -17.15
N ALA A 189 4.01 -15.23 -16.52
CA ALA A 189 2.87 -14.70 -15.77
C ALA A 189 1.68 -14.39 -16.70
N ASP A 190 1.95 -13.83 -17.89
CA ASP A 190 0.95 -13.59 -18.92
C ASP A 190 0.26 -14.90 -19.40
N ALA A 191 1.05 -15.93 -19.68
CA ALA A 191 0.53 -17.23 -20.11
C ALA A 191 -0.33 -17.89 -19.02
N ALA A 192 0.17 -17.89 -17.78
CA ALA A 192 -0.57 -18.42 -16.64
C ALA A 192 -1.86 -17.64 -16.37
N GLY A 193 -1.79 -16.31 -16.40
CA GLY A 193 -2.96 -15.44 -16.22
C GLY A 193 -4.03 -15.66 -17.29
N ALA A 194 -3.61 -15.87 -18.54
CA ALA A 194 -4.54 -16.20 -19.63
C ALA A 194 -5.22 -17.56 -19.40
N GLU A 195 -4.47 -18.56 -18.94
CA GLU A 195 -5.02 -19.87 -18.58
C GLU A 195 -6.03 -19.78 -17.44
N TYR A 196 -5.73 -18.97 -16.39
CA TYR A 196 -6.63 -18.82 -15.25
C TYR A 196 -7.93 -18.13 -15.64
N LEU A 197 -7.88 -17.07 -16.46
CA LEU A 197 -9.07 -16.43 -17.01
C LEU A 197 -9.92 -17.42 -17.81
N SER A 198 -9.30 -18.18 -18.73
CA SER A 198 -9.96 -19.20 -19.52
C SER A 198 -10.64 -20.26 -18.65
N ASN A 199 -9.91 -20.81 -17.67
CA ASN A 199 -10.43 -21.86 -16.78
C ASN A 199 -11.55 -21.36 -15.86
N ALA A 200 -11.51 -20.10 -15.47
CA ALA A 200 -12.57 -19.43 -14.73
C ALA A 200 -13.77 -19.02 -15.61
N GLY A 201 -13.68 -19.14 -16.93
CA GLY A 201 -14.72 -18.71 -17.86
C GLY A 201 -14.85 -17.19 -17.96
N ILE A 202 -13.78 -16.45 -17.63
CA ILE A 202 -13.72 -14.99 -17.64
C ILE A 202 -13.02 -14.52 -18.91
N SER A 203 -13.59 -13.52 -19.59
CA SER A 203 -13.01 -12.98 -20.82
C SER A 203 -11.65 -12.33 -20.59
N GLY A 204 -10.67 -12.61 -21.44
CA GLY A 204 -9.36 -11.94 -21.47
C GLY A 204 -9.38 -10.54 -22.08
N ARG A 205 -10.56 -10.04 -22.53
CA ARG A 205 -10.68 -8.70 -23.13
C ARG A 205 -10.23 -7.60 -22.19
N GLY A 206 -10.66 -7.63 -20.93
CA GLY A 206 -10.27 -6.60 -19.94
C GLY A 206 -8.78 -6.59 -19.66
N SER A 207 -8.13 -7.77 -19.55
CA SER A 207 -6.67 -7.87 -19.45
C SER A 207 -5.97 -7.15 -20.61
N LEU A 208 -6.40 -7.44 -21.83
CA LEU A 208 -5.83 -6.85 -23.03
C LEU A 208 -6.07 -5.35 -23.12
N GLU A 209 -7.25 -4.87 -22.74
CA GLU A 209 -7.60 -3.45 -22.74
C GLU A 209 -6.80 -2.68 -21.70
N PHE A 210 -6.67 -3.23 -20.51
CA PHE A 210 -5.88 -2.60 -19.44
C PHE A 210 -4.40 -2.52 -19.81
N PHE A 211 -3.80 -3.58 -20.34
CA PHE A 211 -2.40 -3.58 -20.75
C PHE A 211 -2.12 -2.61 -21.91
N LYS A 212 -3.05 -2.47 -22.87
CA LYS A 212 -2.95 -1.41 -23.89
C LYS A 212 -3.05 -0.01 -23.31
N LYS A 213 -3.92 0.18 -22.30
CA LYS A 213 -4.03 1.46 -21.57
C LYS A 213 -2.69 1.81 -20.91
N LEU A 214 -2.07 0.86 -20.22
CA LEU A 214 -0.74 1.03 -19.61
C LEU A 214 0.33 1.36 -20.64
N GLN A 215 0.38 0.65 -21.75
CA GLN A 215 1.32 0.93 -22.85
C GLN A 215 1.13 2.34 -23.42
N ASN A 216 -0.11 2.79 -23.60
CA ASN A 216 -0.40 4.13 -24.07
C ASN A 216 0.05 5.22 -23.08
N LEU A 217 -0.01 4.94 -21.78
CA LEU A 217 0.51 5.85 -20.74
C LEU A 217 2.03 5.92 -20.80
N GLU A 218 2.73 4.78 -20.97
CA GLU A 218 4.19 4.76 -21.21
C GLU A 218 4.61 5.63 -22.40
N PHE A 219 3.94 5.50 -23.53
CA PHE A 219 4.24 6.30 -24.72
C PHE A 219 3.98 7.80 -24.51
N ARG A 220 2.97 8.15 -23.73
CA ARG A 220 2.57 9.55 -23.51
C ARG A 220 3.50 10.29 -22.56
N TYR A 221 4.01 9.61 -21.55
CA TYR A 221 4.81 10.21 -20.47
C TYR A 221 6.29 9.82 -20.54
N GLY A 222 6.68 8.97 -21.49
CA GLY A 222 8.01 8.36 -21.55
C GLY A 222 8.26 7.41 -20.38
N ILE A 223 9.50 6.92 -20.20
CA ILE A 223 9.91 6.22 -18.97
C ILE A 223 10.12 7.30 -17.89
N SER A 224 9.03 7.98 -17.56
CA SER A 224 8.99 9.04 -16.56
C SER A 224 9.01 8.43 -15.16
N GLN A 225 9.63 9.13 -14.21
CA GLN A 225 9.52 8.82 -12.79
C GLN A 225 8.15 9.24 -12.20
N SER A 226 7.14 9.50 -13.06
CA SER A 226 5.79 9.81 -12.60
C SER A 226 5.14 8.59 -11.94
N ASP A 227 4.30 8.83 -10.96
CA ASP A 227 3.57 7.78 -10.22
C ASP A 227 2.68 6.94 -11.16
N ASP A 228 2.17 7.54 -12.24
CA ASP A 228 1.32 6.86 -13.23
C ASP A 228 2.05 5.74 -14.01
N ALA A 229 3.38 5.70 -14.01
CA ALA A 229 4.20 4.69 -14.69
C ALA A 229 4.74 3.59 -13.74
N ALA A 230 4.21 3.47 -12.52
CA ALA A 230 4.74 2.54 -11.53
C ALA A 230 4.62 1.08 -11.99
N PHE A 231 3.47 0.68 -12.53
CA PHE A 231 3.25 -0.67 -13.05
C PHE A 231 4.21 -1.02 -14.20
N SER A 232 4.39 -0.11 -15.14
CA SER A 232 5.28 -0.30 -16.29
C SER A 232 6.75 -0.46 -15.89
N ARG A 233 7.15 0.06 -14.74
CA ARG A 233 8.51 -0.15 -14.21
C ARG A 233 8.71 -1.54 -13.63
N THR A 234 7.68 -2.10 -13.01
CA THR A 234 7.70 -3.47 -12.45
C THR A 234 7.37 -4.52 -13.50
N HIS A 235 6.46 -4.20 -14.44
CA HIS A 235 5.95 -5.09 -15.49
C HIS A 235 6.03 -4.42 -16.87
N PRO A 236 7.22 -4.32 -17.50
CA PRO A 236 7.38 -3.60 -18.77
C PRO A 236 6.44 -4.09 -19.87
N MET A 237 5.63 -3.19 -20.43
CA MET A 237 4.65 -3.49 -21.47
C MET A 237 5.27 -3.39 -22.87
N SER A 238 5.78 -4.49 -23.38
CA SER A 238 6.24 -4.53 -24.78
C SER A 238 5.07 -4.77 -25.76
N GLY A 239 5.19 -4.24 -26.97
CA GLY A 239 4.22 -4.52 -28.04
C GLY A 239 4.10 -6.02 -28.35
N ASP A 240 5.20 -6.76 -28.19
CA ASP A 240 5.22 -8.22 -28.40
C ASP A 240 4.37 -8.95 -27.36
N ARG A 241 4.40 -8.56 -26.07
CA ARG A 241 3.55 -9.14 -25.02
C ARG A 241 2.07 -8.95 -25.37
N ILE A 242 1.68 -7.74 -25.75
CA ILE A 242 0.28 -7.42 -26.08
C ILE A 242 -0.17 -8.19 -27.33
N SER A 243 0.70 -8.32 -28.34
CA SER A 243 0.39 -9.12 -29.54
C SER A 243 0.20 -10.59 -29.22
N THR A 244 1.10 -11.18 -28.43
CA THR A 244 1.02 -12.58 -28.01
C THR A 244 -0.24 -12.85 -27.19
N LEU A 245 -0.54 -11.99 -26.20
CA LEU A 245 -1.76 -12.11 -25.40
C LEU A 245 -3.02 -12.01 -26.26
N ARG A 246 -3.03 -11.09 -27.25
CA ARG A 246 -4.15 -10.97 -28.16
C ARG A 246 -4.39 -12.26 -28.98
N GLU A 247 -3.31 -12.86 -29.50
CA GLU A 247 -3.41 -14.10 -30.27
C GLU A 247 -3.98 -15.25 -29.40
N VAL A 248 -3.55 -15.34 -28.13
CA VAL A 248 -4.05 -16.33 -27.17
C VAL A 248 -5.52 -16.08 -26.84
N TYR A 249 -5.88 -14.85 -26.49
CA TYR A 249 -7.24 -14.55 -26.03
C TYR A 249 -8.30 -14.65 -27.11
N VAL A 250 -8.01 -14.19 -28.36
CA VAL A 250 -9.01 -14.15 -29.44
C VAL A 250 -9.51 -15.55 -29.83
N ILE A 251 -8.70 -16.58 -29.66
CA ILE A 251 -9.08 -17.98 -29.96
C ILE A 251 -9.57 -18.72 -28.70
N ASP A 252 -9.54 -18.10 -27.54
CA ASP A 252 -9.95 -18.72 -26.29
C ASP A 252 -11.48 -18.85 -26.20
N ARG A 253 -11.92 -19.95 -25.57
CA ARG A 253 -13.35 -20.27 -25.40
C ARG A 253 -14.10 -19.22 -24.58
N ALA A 254 -13.42 -18.52 -23.68
CA ALA A 254 -14.00 -17.47 -22.82
C ALA A 254 -13.94 -16.07 -23.46
N TRP A 255 -13.39 -15.92 -24.69
CA TRP A 255 -13.24 -14.61 -25.32
C TRP A 255 -14.54 -13.82 -25.39
N ASP A 256 -15.64 -14.48 -25.75
CA ASP A 256 -16.97 -13.87 -25.88
C ASP A 256 -17.84 -14.04 -24.62
N ALA A 257 -17.25 -14.47 -23.50
CA ALA A 257 -17.97 -14.52 -22.24
C ALA A 257 -18.47 -13.11 -21.86
N PRO A 258 -19.73 -12.96 -21.44
CA PRO A 258 -20.27 -11.68 -21.02
C PRO A 258 -19.66 -11.26 -19.68
N ASP A 259 -19.51 -9.95 -19.50
CA ASP A 259 -19.12 -9.39 -18.20
C ASP A 259 -20.21 -9.67 -17.15
N ASP A 260 -19.79 -9.92 -15.91
CA ASP A 260 -20.71 -10.01 -14.77
C ASP A 260 -21.24 -8.60 -14.43
N ALA A 261 -22.48 -8.34 -14.81
CA ALA A 261 -23.12 -7.04 -14.60
C ALA A 261 -23.25 -6.66 -13.10
N ALA A 262 -23.42 -7.66 -12.22
CA ALA A 262 -23.52 -7.42 -10.77
C ALA A 262 -22.14 -7.05 -10.21
N LEU A 263 -21.09 -7.73 -10.62
CA LEU A 263 -19.72 -7.43 -10.26
C LEU A 263 -19.30 -6.06 -10.79
N GLN A 264 -19.68 -5.73 -12.05
CA GLN A 264 -19.42 -4.43 -12.66
C GLN A 264 -20.09 -3.28 -11.86
N ALA A 265 -21.35 -3.43 -11.48
CA ALA A 265 -22.06 -2.43 -10.69
C ALA A 265 -21.41 -2.20 -9.32
N ARG A 266 -20.94 -3.28 -8.66
CA ARG A 266 -20.18 -3.19 -7.40
C ARG A 266 -18.82 -2.51 -7.61
N PHE A 267 -18.15 -2.80 -8.71
CA PHE A 267 -16.89 -2.15 -9.06
C PHE A 267 -17.05 -0.64 -9.25
N GLU A 268 -18.03 -0.20 -10.03
CA GLU A 268 -18.31 1.22 -10.27
C GLU A 268 -18.60 1.98 -8.97
N ARG A 269 -19.36 1.36 -8.09
CA ARG A 269 -19.71 1.90 -6.78
C ARG A 269 -18.46 2.04 -5.89
N VAL A 270 -17.63 1.01 -5.78
CA VAL A 270 -16.37 1.03 -5.02
C VAL A 270 -15.39 2.04 -5.61
N LYS A 271 -15.25 2.09 -6.93
CA LYS A 271 -14.41 3.08 -7.62
C LYS A 271 -14.83 4.52 -7.28
N ALA A 272 -16.13 4.80 -7.25
CA ALA A 272 -16.64 6.11 -6.88
C ALA A 272 -16.45 6.43 -5.38
N LYS A 273 -16.65 5.44 -4.50
CA LYS A 273 -16.37 5.51 -3.07
C LYS A 273 -14.90 5.89 -2.82
N LEU A 274 -13.97 5.14 -3.41
CA LEU A 274 -12.53 5.39 -3.27
C LEU A 274 -12.14 6.77 -3.80
N TYR A 275 -12.70 7.19 -4.94
CA TYR A 275 -12.47 8.52 -5.47
C TYR A 275 -12.98 9.60 -4.49
N GLY A 276 -14.19 9.47 -3.96
CA GLY A 276 -14.76 10.41 -2.98
C GLY A 276 -13.93 10.50 -1.69
N TYR A 277 -13.40 9.36 -1.25
CA TYR A 277 -12.52 9.28 -0.08
C TYR A 277 -11.16 9.96 -0.33
N GLN A 278 -10.52 9.74 -1.48
CA GLN A 278 -9.15 10.18 -1.74
C GLN A 278 -9.05 11.58 -2.35
N ALA A 279 -9.95 11.93 -3.28
CA ALA A 279 -9.88 13.20 -3.99
C ALA A 279 -10.24 14.38 -3.09
N GLU A 280 -9.81 15.57 -3.50
CA GLU A 280 -10.28 16.80 -2.87
C GLU A 280 -11.80 16.95 -3.07
N PRO A 281 -12.54 17.37 -2.03
CA PRO A 281 -14.01 17.43 -2.08
C PRO A 281 -14.55 18.20 -3.27
N GLU A 282 -13.95 19.33 -3.63
CA GLU A 282 -14.38 20.18 -4.76
C GLU A 282 -14.27 19.40 -6.09
N ARG A 283 -13.21 18.62 -6.28
CA ARG A 283 -13.03 17.77 -7.47
C ARG A 283 -14.07 16.66 -7.52
N THR A 284 -14.38 16.09 -6.36
CA THR A 284 -15.42 15.05 -6.26
C THR A 284 -16.78 15.61 -6.63
N LEU A 285 -17.17 16.78 -6.11
CA LEU A 285 -18.44 17.43 -6.42
C LEU A 285 -18.52 17.88 -7.88
N GLN A 286 -17.41 18.26 -8.52
CA GLN A 286 -17.37 18.54 -9.95
C GLN A 286 -17.59 17.29 -10.80
N ARG A 287 -16.95 16.16 -10.43
CA ARG A 287 -17.08 14.88 -11.17
C ARG A 287 -18.42 14.22 -10.98
N PHE A 288 -19.02 14.38 -9.79
CA PHE A 288 -20.30 13.82 -9.39
C PHE A 288 -21.26 14.93 -8.96
N PRO A 289 -21.77 15.75 -9.91
CA PRO A 289 -22.65 16.85 -9.58
C PRO A 289 -23.99 16.35 -8.99
N GLU A 290 -24.69 17.20 -8.26
CA GLU A 290 -25.96 16.88 -7.59
C GLU A 290 -27.07 16.42 -8.55
N THR A 291 -26.97 16.76 -9.83
CA THR A 291 -27.87 16.27 -10.88
C THR A 291 -27.78 14.78 -11.13
N ARG A 292 -26.65 14.15 -10.78
CA ARG A 292 -26.46 12.70 -10.82
C ARG A 292 -27.00 12.08 -9.52
N ARG A 293 -27.91 11.11 -9.66
CA ARG A 293 -28.56 10.45 -8.52
C ARG A 293 -28.35 8.94 -8.52
N ASP A 294 -27.40 8.44 -9.31
CA ASP A 294 -26.97 7.05 -9.30
C ASP A 294 -26.13 6.73 -8.05
N ILE A 295 -26.10 5.46 -7.66
CA ILE A 295 -25.39 4.99 -6.47
C ILE A 295 -23.93 5.45 -6.41
N PRO A 296 -23.11 5.34 -7.49
CA PRO A 296 -21.75 5.86 -7.48
C PRO A 296 -21.65 7.34 -7.13
N ALA A 297 -22.54 8.18 -7.69
CA ALA A 297 -22.52 9.61 -7.45
C ALA A 297 -22.92 9.98 -6.01
N LEU A 298 -23.99 9.37 -5.49
CA LEU A 298 -24.42 9.55 -4.10
C LEU A 298 -23.29 9.15 -3.12
N TYR A 299 -22.64 8.02 -3.39
CA TYR A 299 -21.58 7.50 -2.52
C TYR A 299 -20.36 8.43 -2.49
N ALA A 300 -19.86 8.84 -3.68
CA ALA A 300 -18.74 9.75 -3.78
C ALA A 300 -19.01 11.09 -3.08
N ARG A 301 -20.21 11.67 -3.27
CA ARG A 301 -20.58 12.93 -2.62
C ARG A 301 -20.72 12.81 -1.11
N ALA A 302 -21.25 11.69 -0.60
CA ALA A 302 -21.32 11.46 0.84
C ALA A 302 -19.95 11.59 1.50
N TYR A 303 -18.91 10.98 0.90
CA TYR A 303 -17.53 11.12 1.38
C TYR A 303 -16.99 12.56 1.21
N ALA A 304 -17.27 13.22 0.09
CA ALA A 304 -16.81 14.58 -0.14
C ALA A 304 -17.43 15.57 0.87
N TYR A 305 -18.70 15.45 1.16
CA TYR A 305 -19.38 16.27 2.17
C TYR A 305 -18.87 15.95 3.57
N HIS A 306 -18.67 14.67 3.88
CA HIS A 306 -18.11 14.26 5.17
C HIS A 306 -16.70 14.83 5.41
N LYS A 307 -15.81 14.76 4.42
CA LYS A 307 -14.47 15.37 4.49
C LYS A 307 -14.50 16.88 4.73
N ASN A 308 -15.50 17.56 4.20
CA ASN A 308 -15.72 19.00 4.41
C ASN A 308 -16.50 19.33 5.70
N ALA A 309 -16.73 18.33 6.57
CA ALA A 309 -17.54 18.47 7.79
C ALA A 309 -18.99 18.99 7.52
N LEU A 310 -19.50 18.77 6.31
CA LEU A 310 -20.87 19.09 5.91
C LEU A 310 -21.78 17.89 6.25
N VAL A 311 -21.97 17.65 7.55
CA VAL A 311 -22.58 16.43 8.09
C VAL A 311 -24.00 16.20 7.56
N ASP A 312 -24.84 17.23 7.52
CA ASP A 312 -26.22 17.09 7.07
C ASP A 312 -26.32 16.71 5.58
N GLN A 313 -25.43 17.26 4.73
CA GLN A 313 -25.35 16.89 3.33
C GLN A 313 -24.83 15.44 3.18
N ALA A 314 -23.81 15.05 3.94
CA ALA A 314 -23.30 13.67 3.93
C ALA A 314 -24.39 12.67 4.32
N LEU A 315 -25.15 12.96 5.37
CA LEU A 315 -26.28 12.12 5.81
C LEU A 315 -27.42 12.10 4.79
N THR A 316 -27.71 13.22 4.11
CA THR A 316 -28.70 13.28 3.02
C THR A 316 -28.35 12.33 1.89
N GLU A 317 -27.07 12.28 1.47
CA GLU A 317 -26.62 11.35 0.42
C GLU A 317 -26.64 9.88 0.93
N ALA A 318 -26.24 9.64 2.18
CA ALA A 318 -26.30 8.29 2.79
C ALA A 318 -27.77 7.81 2.92
N ASP A 319 -28.69 8.67 3.28
CA ASP A 319 -30.12 8.34 3.35
C ASP A 319 -30.72 8.09 1.96
N ALA A 320 -30.26 8.82 0.93
CA ALA A 320 -30.66 8.55 -0.45
C ALA A 320 -30.17 7.18 -0.93
N LEU A 321 -28.96 6.75 -0.54
CA LEU A 321 -28.45 5.38 -0.80
C LEU A 321 -29.31 4.33 -0.09
N LEU A 322 -29.64 4.54 1.17
CA LEU A 322 -30.50 3.64 1.96
C LEU A 322 -31.94 3.61 1.46
N ALA A 323 -32.44 4.69 0.82
CA ALA A 323 -33.73 4.67 0.16
C ALA A 323 -33.75 3.75 -1.09
N ILE A 324 -32.61 3.59 -1.77
CA ILE A 324 -32.46 2.65 -2.89
C ILE A 324 -32.34 1.20 -2.37
N ASN A 325 -31.48 0.97 -1.37
CA ASN A 325 -31.30 -0.34 -0.76
C ASN A 325 -31.18 -0.24 0.78
N PRO A 326 -32.29 -0.38 1.52
CA PRO A 326 -32.32 -0.23 2.97
C PRO A 326 -31.52 -1.31 3.75
N ALA A 327 -31.19 -2.41 3.08
CA ALA A 327 -30.46 -3.54 3.67
C ALA A 327 -29.03 -3.66 3.16
N ASP A 328 -28.51 -2.64 2.48
CA ASP A 328 -27.10 -2.66 2.07
C ASP A 328 -26.20 -2.37 3.28
N PRO A 329 -25.35 -3.33 3.70
CA PRO A 329 -24.54 -3.17 4.91
C PRO A 329 -23.51 -2.04 4.80
N TYR A 330 -23.02 -1.75 3.61
CA TYR A 330 -22.00 -0.72 3.40
C TYR A 330 -22.61 0.69 3.38
N PHE A 331 -23.86 0.83 2.96
CA PHE A 331 -24.58 2.12 3.10
C PHE A 331 -24.90 2.41 4.56
N LEU A 332 -25.26 1.36 5.33
CA LEU A 332 -25.45 1.46 6.76
C LEU A 332 -24.13 1.78 7.49
N GLU A 333 -23.04 1.15 7.09
CA GLU A 333 -21.69 1.46 7.57
C GLU A 333 -21.31 2.91 7.33
N LEU A 334 -21.48 3.42 6.09
CA LEU A 334 -21.23 4.81 5.73
C LEU A 334 -22.03 5.78 6.62
N LYS A 335 -23.35 5.55 6.78
CA LYS A 335 -24.17 6.37 7.67
C LYS A 335 -23.68 6.34 9.10
N GLY A 336 -23.34 5.16 9.60
CA GLY A 336 -22.76 4.98 10.93
C GLY A 336 -21.42 5.68 11.12
N GLN A 337 -20.55 5.60 10.13
CA GLN A 337 -19.26 6.29 10.11
C GLN A 337 -19.44 7.81 10.20
N VAL A 338 -20.27 8.38 9.32
CA VAL A 338 -20.54 9.83 9.31
C VAL A 338 -21.07 10.30 10.65
N LEU A 339 -22.00 9.56 11.25
CA LEU A 339 -22.56 9.89 12.57
C LEU A 339 -21.51 9.80 13.68
N LEU A 340 -20.74 8.71 13.72
CA LEU A 340 -19.73 8.49 14.74
C LEU A 340 -18.63 9.56 14.69
N GLU A 341 -18.06 9.80 13.51
CA GLU A 341 -16.97 10.76 13.32
C GLU A 341 -17.43 12.21 13.48
N SER A 342 -18.74 12.46 13.39
CA SER A 342 -19.36 13.77 13.66
C SER A 342 -19.75 13.96 15.15
N GLY A 343 -19.32 13.09 16.05
CA GLY A 343 -19.60 13.22 17.48
C GLY A 343 -21.02 12.79 17.89
N ARG A 344 -21.67 11.96 17.08
CA ARG A 344 -23.03 11.43 17.32
C ARG A 344 -23.02 9.91 17.49
N PRO A 345 -22.23 9.35 18.46
CA PRO A 345 -22.05 7.91 18.59
C PRO A 345 -23.36 7.15 18.92
N ALA A 346 -24.25 7.75 19.69
CA ALA A 346 -25.54 7.12 20.02
C ALA A 346 -26.42 6.90 18.76
N ASP A 347 -26.42 7.84 17.84
CA ASP A 347 -27.16 7.73 16.57
C ASP A 347 -26.51 6.70 15.62
N ALA A 348 -25.18 6.52 15.71
CA ALA A 348 -24.45 5.55 14.92
C ALA A 348 -24.72 4.09 15.30
N LEU A 349 -25.24 3.81 16.51
CA LEU A 349 -25.41 2.44 16.99
C LEU A 349 -26.39 1.62 16.14
N ALA A 350 -27.52 2.19 15.77
CA ALA A 350 -28.54 1.46 15.01
C ALA A 350 -28.08 1.04 13.62
N PRO A 351 -27.53 1.93 12.77
CA PRO A 351 -27.02 1.56 11.46
C PRO A 351 -25.82 0.61 11.55
N LEU A 352 -24.85 0.81 12.47
CA LEU A 352 -23.68 -0.06 12.60
C LEU A 352 -24.02 -1.44 13.13
N ARG A 353 -24.96 -1.55 14.10
CA ARG A 353 -25.46 -2.85 14.56
C ARG A 353 -26.07 -3.63 13.40
N LYS A 354 -26.92 -2.97 12.60
CA LYS A 354 -27.56 -3.60 11.45
C LYS A 354 -26.56 -4.03 10.39
N ALA A 355 -25.56 -3.20 10.08
CA ALA A 355 -24.47 -3.53 9.17
C ALA A 355 -23.67 -4.76 9.67
N THR A 356 -23.33 -4.79 10.96
CA THR A 356 -22.62 -5.91 11.60
C THR A 356 -23.43 -7.22 11.52
N GLU A 357 -24.74 -7.18 11.73
CA GLU A 357 -25.61 -8.33 11.60
C GLU A 357 -25.67 -8.86 10.16
N LEU A 358 -25.91 -7.96 9.19
CA LEU A 358 -26.04 -8.31 7.76
C LEU A 358 -24.75 -8.92 7.19
N THR A 359 -23.59 -8.49 7.69
CA THR A 359 -22.28 -9.00 7.25
C THR A 359 -21.78 -10.18 8.10
N ARG A 360 -22.61 -10.71 9.01
CA ARG A 360 -22.23 -11.78 9.93
C ARG A 360 -20.92 -11.47 10.68
N SER A 361 -20.85 -10.26 11.24
CA SER A 361 -19.69 -9.74 11.99
C SER A 361 -18.43 -9.63 11.12
N GLU A 362 -18.54 -8.94 9.96
CA GLU A 362 -17.37 -8.52 9.20
C GLU A 362 -16.43 -7.72 10.12
N PRO A 363 -15.11 -8.02 10.15
CA PRO A 363 -14.21 -7.49 11.17
C PRO A 363 -14.09 -5.97 11.22
N LEU A 364 -14.03 -5.28 10.07
CA LEU A 364 -13.87 -3.82 10.03
C LEU A 364 -15.15 -3.11 10.48
N ILE A 365 -16.29 -3.54 9.98
CA ILE A 365 -17.61 -3.02 10.39
C ILE A 365 -17.84 -3.28 11.89
N SER A 366 -17.51 -4.49 12.34
CA SER A 366 -17.65 -4.87 13.77
C SER A 366 -16.74 -4.02 14.67
N SER A 367 -15.51 -3.72 14.24
CA SER A 367 -14.63 -2.87 15.03
C SER A 367 -15.09 -1.41 15.08
N MET A 368 -15.68 -0.89 14.00
CA MET A 368 -16.31 0.43 13.99
C MET A 368 -17.54 0.45 14.91
N PHE A 369 -18.37 -0.59 14.88
CA PHE A 369 -19.51 -0.71 15.80
C PHE A 369 -19.06 -0.79 17.26
N GLY A 370 -18.04 -1.59 17.57
CA GLY A 370 -17.42 -1.64 18.90
C GLY A 370 -16.92 -0.28 19.38
N HIS A 371 -16.28 0.48 18.47
CA HIS A 371 -15.86 1.85 18.76
C HIS A 371 -17.05 2.77 19.05
N ALA A 372 -18.13 2.70 18.26
CA ALA A 372 -19.32 3.51 18.48
C ALA A 372 -19.97 3.23 19.84
N LEU A 373 -20.04 1.94 20.23
CA LEU A 373 -20.54 1.53 21.57
C LEU A 373 -19.71 2.16 22.70
N ILE A 374 -18.38 2.16 22.59
CA ILE A 374 -17.48 2.76 23.58
C ILE A 374 -17.63 4.28 23.63
N ALA A 375 -17.75 4.90 22.45
CA ALA A 375 -17.81 6.36 22.31
C ALA A 375 -19.12 6.96 22.88
N THR A 376 -20.13 6.15 23.20
CA THR A 376 -21.31 6.62 23.95
C THR A 376 -21.02 6.92 25.42
N GLU A 377 -19.90 6.44 25.96
CA GLU A 377 -19.53 6.51 27.39
C GLU A 377 -20.56 5.88 28.34
N ASP A 378 -21.48 5.06 27.81
CA ASP A 378 -22.49 4.34 28.59
C ASP A 378 -21.98 2.92 28.92
N GLU A 379 -21.77 2.64 30.19
CA GLU A 379 -21.27 1.35 30.67
C GLU A 379 -22.19 0.16 30.30
N THR A 380 -23.47 0.42 30.06
CA THR A 380 -24.41 -0.63 29.62
C THR A 380 -24.03 -1.21 28.25
N HIS A 381 -23.29 -0.48 27.43
CA HIS A 381 -22.83 -0.92 26.13
C HIS A 381 -21.52 -1.73 26.17
N PHE A 382 -20.75 -1.72 27.27
CA PHE A 382 -19.43 -2.33 27.32
C PHE A 382 -19.45 -3.86 27.15
N ALA A 383 -20.48 -4.53 27.59
CA ALA A 383 -20.62 -5.98 27.39
C ALA A 383 -20.83 -6.32 25.90
N GLU A 384 -21.62 -5.54 25.18
CA GLU A 384 -21.83 -5.70 23.75
C GLU A 384 -20.56 -5.34 22.98
N ALA A 385 -19.89 -4.24 23.33
CA ALA A 385 -18.63 -3.81 22.72
C ALA A 385 -17.54 -4.89 22.83
N GLU A 386 -17.35 -5.48 24.02
CA GLU A 386 -16.42 -6.60 24.22
C GLU A 386 -16.75 -7.77 23.31
N ARG A 387 -18.01 -8.21 23.28
CA ARG A 387 -18.44 -9.34 22.46
C ARG A 387 -18.16 -9.12 20.98
N VAL A 388 -18.49 -7.93 20.46
CA VAL A 388 -18.32 -7.57 19.06
C VAL A 388 -16.84 -7.45 18.68
N LEU A 389 -16.04 -6.81 19.52
CA LEU A 389 -14.61 -6.62 19.28
C LEU A 389 -13.82 -7.94 19.39
N ARG A 390 -14.19 -8.83 20.33
CA ARG A 390 -13.61 -10.17 20.39
C ARG A 390 -13.91 -10.98 19.13
N ALA A 391 -15.12 -10.90 18.59
CA ALA A 391 -15.46 -11.53 17.33
C ALA A 391 -14.66 -10.95 16.15
N SER A 392 -14.42 -9.62 16.14
CA SER A 392 -13.60 -8.96 15.14
C SER A 392 -12.15 -9.47 15.17
N VAL A 393 -11.47 -9.42 16.32
CA VAL A 393 -10.05 -9.84 16.42
C VAL A 393 -9.87 -11.35 16.25
N ALA A 394 -10.88 -12.16 16.48
CA ALA A 394 -10.83 -13.60 16.24
C ALA A 394 -10.81 -13.94 14.74
N ARG A 395 -11.44 -13.11 13.89
CA ARG A 395 -11.50 -13.28 12.43
C ARG A 395 -10.41 -12.49 11.69
N ASP A 396 -10.05 -11.33 12.24
CA ASP A 396 -8.96 -10.48 11.73
C ASP A 396 -8.03 -10.10 12.88
N ARG A 397 -7.11 -11.01 13.18
CA ARG A 397 -6.14 -10.83 14.26
C ARG A 397 -5.10 -9.75 13.99
N TYR A 398 -4.97 -9.32 12.74
CA TYR A 398 -4.01 -8.29 12.32
C TYR A 398 -4.64 -6.89 12.22
N ASN A 399 -5.75 -6.68 12.90
CA ASN A 399 -6.41 -5.37 12.99
C ASN A 399 -5.98 -4.61 14.27
N PRO A 400 -5.00 -3.70 14.20
CA PRO A 400 -4.51 -2.99 15.37
C PRO A 400 -5.57 -2.06 15.98
N PHE A 401 -6.52 -1.57 15.18
CA PHE A 401 -7.61 -0.74 15.67
C PHE A 401 -8.58 -1.54 16.55
N ALA A 402 -8.98 -2.74 16.12
CA ALA A 402 -9.86 -3.60 16.89
C ALA A 402 -9.23 -4.01 18.24
N TRP A 403 -7.93 -4.34 18.24
CA TRP A 403 -7.19 -4.62 19.47
C TRP A 403 -7.11 -3.41 20.40
N TYR A 404 -6.88 -2.21 19.85
CA TYR A 404 -6.88 -0.99 20.65
C TYR A 404 -8.24 -0.79 21.33
N GLN A 405 -9.33 -0.86 20.57
CA GLN A 405 -10.68 -0.69 21.12
C GLN A 405 -11.03 -1.77 22.16
N LEU A 406 -10.62 -3.01 21.93
CA LEU A 406 -10.80 -4.09 22.89
C LEU A 406 -10.05 -3.82 24.21
N GLY A 407 -8.84 -3.26 24.09
CA GLY A 407 -8.07 -2.83 25.27
C GLY A 407 -8.76 -1.72 26.06
N VAL A 408 -9.41 -0.77 25.39
CA VAL A 408 -10.20 0.29 26.02
C VAL A 408 -11.37 -0.29 26.80
N VAL A 409 -12.13 -1.23 26.21
CA VAL A 409 -13.26 -1.90 26.89
C VAL A 409 -12.79 -2.66 28.11
N TYR A 410 -11.73 -3.45 28.03
CA TYR A 410 -11.20 -4.17 29.18
C TYR A 410 -10.77 -3.23 30.30
N ALA A 411 -10.10 -2.12 29.95
CA ALA A 411 -9.69 -1.13 30.95
C ALA A 411 -10.89 -0.47 31.63
N ALA A 412 -11.93 -0.11 30.86
CA ALA A 412 -13.17 0.46 31.40
C ALA A 412 -13.91 -0.51 32.33
N LYS A 413 -13.82 -1.83 32.06
CA LYS A 413 -14.37 -2.87 32.93
C LYS A 413 -13.48 -3.26 34.12
N GLY A 414 -12.31 -2.63 34.26
CA GLY A 414 -11.33 -2.94 35.33
C GLY A 414 -10.47 -4.19 35.09
N ASP A 415 -10.61 -4.85 33.93
CA ASP A 415 -9.77 -6.00 33.55
C ASP A 415 -8.44 -5.53 32.95
N MET A 416 -7.57 -5.02 33.83
CA MET A 416 -6.28 -4.47 33.44
C MET A 416 -5.33 -5.49 32.80
N PRO A 417 -5.29 -6.77 33.23
CA PRO A 417 -4.43 -7.76 32.57
C PRO A 417 -4.81 -7.99 31.10
N ARG A 418 -6.12 -8.17 30.78
CA ARG A 418 -6.56 -8.29 29.39
C ARG A 418 -6.42 -6.98 28.60
N ALA A 419 -6.62 -5.82 29.22
CA ALA A 419 -6.37 -4.53 28.58
C ALA A 419 -4.90 -4.41 28.13
N ARG A 420 -3.96 -4.90 28.94
CA ARG A 420 -2.53 -4.90 28.62
C ARG A 420 -2.18 -5.93 27.54
N LEU A 421 -2.81 -7.10 27.55
CA LEU A 421 -2.66 -8.07 26.46
C LEU A 421 -3.10 -7.48 25.11
N ALA A 422 -4.27 -6.87 25.07
CA ALA A 422 -4.78 -6.20 23.86
C ALA A 422 -3.85 -5.05 23.39
N SER A 423 -3.30 -4.29 24.36
CA SER A 423 -2.28 -3.27 24.05
C SER A 423 -1.00 -3.89 23.47
N ALA A 424 -0.54 -5.03 23.98
CA ALA A 424 0.65 -5.70 23.48
C ALA A 424 0.47 -6.17 22.02
N GLU A 425 -0.69 -6.74 21.68
CA GLU A 425 -1.07 -7.13 20.32
C GLU A 425 -1.00 -5.93 19.37
N GLN A 426 -1.65 -4.83 19.71
CA GLN A 426 -1.65 -3.60 18.92
C GLN A 426 -0.23 -3.02 18.77
N GLN A 427 0.58 -3.05 19.83
CA GLN A 427 1.93 -2.47 19.83
C GLN A 427 2.91 -3.25 18.96
N VAL A 428 2.81 -4.59 18.90
CA VAL A 428 3.62 -5.41 17.98
C VAL A 428 3.29 -5.06 16.53
N MET A 429 2.01 -4.97 16.18
CA MET A 429 1.56 -4.61 14.82
C MET A 429 2.03 -3.22 14.38
N THR A 430 2.12 -2.29 15.33
CA THR A 430 2.61 -0.92 15.12
C THR A 430 4.12 -0.76 15.33
N ARG A 431 4.87 -1.87 15.43
CA ARG A 431 6.33 -1.94 15.63
C ARG A 431 6.84 -1.20 16.87
N ARG A 432 6.00 -1.05 17.88
CA ARG A 432 6.36 -0.44 19.19
C ARG A 432 6.82 -1.53 20.16
N TYR A 433 7.86 -2.27 19.79
CA TYR A 433 8.27 -3.51 20.46
C TYR A 433 8.64 -3.32 21.92
N ASP A 434 9.31 -2.24 22.30
CA ASP A 434 9.64 -1.94 23.71
C ASP A 434 8.39 -1.81 24.59
N LEU A 435 7.34 -1.20 24.06
CA LEU A 435 6.05 -1.08 24.75
C LEU A 435 5.33 -2.43 24.80
N ALA A 436 5.37 -3.19 23.70
CA ALA A 436 4.74 -4.50 23.62
C ALA A 436 5.32 -5.46 24.66
N ILE A 437 6.65 -5.49 24.86
CA ILE A 437 7.31 -6.31 25.89
C ILE A 437 6.79 -5.95 27.26
N ARG A 438 6.72 -4.67 27.63
CA ARG A 438 6.23 -4.24 28.96
C ARG A 438 4.75 -4.55 29.15
N SER A 439 3.92 -4.35 28.11
CA SER A 439 2.49 -4.65 28.18
C SER A 439 2.24 -6.16 28.32
N ALA A 440 2.98 -7.00 27.58
CA ALA A 440 2.91 -8.44 27.66
C ALA A 440 3.32 -8.96 29.04
N GLN A 441 4.41 -8.46 29.62
CA GLN A 441 4.86 -8.83 30.97
C GLN A 441 3.82 -8.48 32.05
N PHE A 442 3.20 -7.30 31.94
CA PHE A 442 2.13 -6.92 32.87
C PHE A 442 0.91 -7.84 32.74
N ALA A 443 0.52 -8.16 31.49
CA ALA A 443 -0.58 -9.10 31.25
C ALA A 443 -0.28 -10.49 31.83
N GLU A 444 0.90 -11.04 31.59
CA GLU A 444 1.36 -12.33 32.09
C GLU A 444 1.28 -12.41 33.62
N THR A 445 1.69 -11.35 34.32
CA THR A 445 1.66 -11.31 35.79
C THR A 445 0.25 -11.32 36.36
N GLY A 446 -0.73 -10.75 35.64
CA GLY A 446 -2.11 -10.57 36.12
C GLY A 446 -3.10 -11.60 35.61
N LEU A 447 -2.74 -12.42 34.61
CA LEU A 447 -3.60 -13.45 34.03
C LEU A 447 -3.41 -14.79 34.75
N PRO A 448 -4.46 -15.67 34.80
CA PRO A 448 -4.33 -17.00 35.37
C PRO A 448 -3.29 -17.81 34.57
N GLU A 449 -2.31 -18.37 35.28
CA GLU A 449 -1.24 -19.18 34.69
C GLU A 449 -1.83 -20.36 33.90
N GLY A 450 -1.27 -20.60 32.71
CA GLY A 450 -1.72 -21.66 31.79
C GLY A 450 -3.04 -21.35 31.05
N SER A 451 -3.65 -20.19 31.27
CA SER A 451 -4.81 -19.76 30.46
C SER A 451 -4.41 -19.41 29.04
N PRO A 452 -5.32 -19.50 28.04
CA PRO A 452 -5.02 -19.08 26.68
C PRO A 452 -4.51 -17.65 26.57
N ASP A 453 -5.07 -16.72 27.35
CA ASP A 453 -4.65 -15.33 27.38
C ASP A 453 -3.23 -15.16 27.98
N TRP A 454 -2.88 -15.96 29.00
CA TRP A 454 -1.55 -15.99 29.61
C TRP A 454 -0.50 -16.50 28.62
N ILE A 455 -0.79 -17.64 27.95
CA ILE A 455 0.10 -18.20 26.91
C ILE A 455 0.29 -17.17 25.80
N ARG A 456 -0.78 -16.50 25.38
CA ARG A 456 -0.72 -15.47 24.34
C ARG A 456 0.13 -14.27 24.76
N ALA A 457 0.07 -13.87 26.05
CA ALA A 457 0.93 -12.81 26.57
C ALA A 457 2.41 -13.17 26.48
N GLN A 458 2.77 -14.42 26.77
CA GLN A 458 4.14 -14.91 26.62
C GLN A 458 4.58 -14.90 25.15
N ASP A 459 3.76 -15.43 24.23
CA ASP A 459 4.06 -15.49 22.79
C ASP A 459 4.33 -14.08 22.22
N ILE A 460 3.46 -13.12 22.52
CA ILE A 460 3.62 -11.73 22.08
C ILE A 460 4.89 -11.10 22.66
N GLY A 461 5.20 -11.38 23.92
CA GLY A 461 6.41 -10.91 24.56
C GLY A 461 7.70 -11.48 23.91
N LEU A 462 7.67 -12.77 23.54
CA LEU A 462 8.76 -13.42 22.81
C LEU A 462 8.90 -12.84 21.39
N GLN A 463 7.80 -12.73 20.67
CA GLN A 463 7.77 -12.13 19.32
C GLN A 463 8.35 -10.70 19.34
N ALA A 464 7.91 -9.86 20.27
CA ALA A 464 8.38 -8.48 20.37
C ALA A 464 9.88 -8.38 20.66
N ARG A 465 10.41 -9.27 21.52
CA ARG A 465 11.85 -9.37 21.80
C ARG A 465 12.65 -9.76 20.56
N ALA A 466 12.21 -10.80 19.85
CA ALA A 466 12.86 -11.26 18.63
C ALA A 466 12.91 -10.18 17.54
N GLU A 467 11.81 -9.45 17.32
CA GLU A 467 11.78 -8.37 16.35
C GLU A 467 12.65 -7.17 16.76
N LEU A 468 12.72 -6.87 18.06
CA LEU A 468 13.60 -5.81 18.57
C LEU A 468 15.07 -6.14 18.35
N GLU A 469 15.50 -7.39 18.58
CA GLU A 469 16.87 -7.82 18.32
C GLU A 469 17.21 -7.78 16.82
N ARG A 470 16.32 -8.26 15.95
CA ARG A 470 16.49 -8.15 14.49
C ARG A 470 16.68 -6.70 14.01
N LEU A 471 15.99 -5.75 14.64
CA LEU A 471 16.17 -4.33 14.32
C LEU A 471 17.53 -3.78 14.77
N LYS A 472 18.08 -4.30 15.87
CA LYS A 472 19.43 -3.91 16.34
C LYS A 472 20.54 -4.46 15.44
N GLU A 473 20.39 -5.70 14.95
CA GLU A 473 21.35 -6.34 14.03
C GLU A 473 21.41 -5.66 12.66
N ARG A 474 20.35 -4.98 12.24
CA ARG A 474 20.28 -4.26 10.95
C ARG A 474 20.81 -2.82 11.00
N ARG A 475 21.14 -2.30 12.18
CA ARG A 475 21.71 -0.96 12.40
C ARG A 475 23.23 -1.02 12.51
#